data_009f28a4b4d6d64f43b78753ef6de0e0
#
_entry.id   009f28a4b4d6d64f43b78753ef6de0e0
#
_cell.length_a   1.000
_cell.length_b   1.000
_cell.length_c   1.000
_cell.angle_alpha   90.00
_cell.angle_beta   90.00
_cell.angle_gamma   90.00
#
_symmetry.space_group_name_H-M   'P 1'
#
loop_
_entity.id
_entity.type
_entity.pdbx_description
1 polymer ?
#
loop_
_entity_poly.entity_id
_entity_poly.type
_entity_poly.pdbx_seq_one_letter_code
_entity_poly.pdbx_strand_id
1 'polypeptide(L)'
;TKPAVEETVVEAEQNEEQVKKAKREDYIVKNQERIVNYLQNIVVAMGYPDVTVDFREDGNRHFTLNIKTEENTSLIIGKRGITLNSLQFLVNNYAKKFSSHYFRIEVDCDDYRENRKKTLEELALNLAKKSKKIGKPVELEPMTSIERKIIHNALTGIKNVETESRGEEPHRYLVITAK
;
A
#
# COMPACT_ATOMS: atom_id res chain seq x y z
N THR A 1 20.56 44.75 -21.96
CA THR A 1 21.55 43.62 -21.94
C THR A 1 21.45 42.73 -20.71
N LYS A 2 20.31 42.64 -20.04
CA LYS A 2 20.12 41.77 -18.87
C LYS A 2 19.11 40.62 -18.99
N PRO A 3 18.29 40.43 -20.03
CA PRO A 3 17.35 39.27 -20.02
C PRO A 3 17.93 37.96 -20.52
N ALA A 4 18.98 37.95 -21.32
CA ALA A 4 19.50 36.71 -21.92
C ALA A 4 20.30 35.82 -20.95
N VAL A 5 20.83 36.37 -19.87
CA VAL A 5 21.62 35.62 -18.87
C VAL A 5 20.72 34.95 -17.83
N GLU A 6 19.60 35.57 -17.51
CA GLU A 6 18.61 34.96 -16.56
C GLU A 6 17.83 33.81 -17.21
N GLU A 7 17.46 33.92 -18.49
CA GLU A 7 16.82 32.80 -19.22
C GLU A 7 17.74 31.59 -19.35
N THR A 8 19.01 31.77 -19.64
CA THR A 8 19.97 30.65 -19.76
C THR A 8 20.29 29.98 -18.42
N VAL A 9 20.24 30.69 -17.30
CA VAL A 9 20.44 30.12 -15.97
C VAL A 9 19.21 29.31 -15.54
N VAL A 10 18.00 29.83 -15.79
CA VAL A 10 16.74 29.12 -15.48
C VAL A 10 16.57 27.87 -16.34
N GLU A 11 16.93 27.89 -17.61
CA GLU A 11 16.92 26.70 -18.48
C GLU A 11 17.97 25.67 -18.06
N ALA A 12 19.14 26.10 -17.61
CA ALA A 12 20.18 25.21 -17.11
C ALA A 12 19.79 24.54 -15.78
N GLU A 13 19.19 25.30 -14.87
CA GLU A 13 18.68 24.76 -13.58
C GLU A 13 17.51 23.80 -13.79
N GLN A 14 16.57 24.12 -14.70
CA GLN A 14 15.45 23.24 -15.05
C GLN A 14 15.93 21.97 -15.74
N ASN A 15 16.96 22.06 -16.58
CA ASN A 15 17.54 20.90 -17.25
C ASN A 15 18.33 20.01 -16.29
N GLU A 16 19.05 20.59 -15.33
CA GLU A 16 19.73 19.84 -14.27
C GLU A 16 18.73 19.16 -13.33
N GLU A 17 17.63 19.80 -13.03
CA GLU A 17 16.57 19.23 -12.19
C GLU A 17 15.83 18.10 -12.90
N GLN A 18 15.56 18.24 -14.19
CA GLN A 18 14.99 17.18 -15.03
C GLN A 18 15.94 16.00 -15.19
N VAL A 19 17.22 16.24 -15.38
CA VAL A 19 18.25 15.18 -15.47
C VAL A 19 18.42 14.48 -14.12
N LYS A 20 18.38 15.20 -13.01
CA LYS A 20 18.40 14.63 -11.65
C LYS A 20 17.13 13.82 -11.37
N LYS A 21 15.97 14.29 -11.83
CA LYS A 21 14.69 13.62 -11.70
C LYS A 21 14.64 12.33 -12.55
N ALA A 22 15.10 12.39 -13.80
CA ALA A 22 15.23 11.23 -14.67
C ALA A 22 16.21 10.18 -14.11
N LYS A 23 17.36 10.61 -13.56
CA LYS A 23 18.28 9.72 -12.86
C LYS A 23 17.68 9.08 -11.60
N ARG A 24 16.80 9.81 -10.87
CA ARG A 24 16.12 9.30 -9.67
C ARG A 24 15.09 8.21 -9.98
N GLU A 25 14.37 8.35 -11.10
CA GLU A 25 13.39 7.36 -11.56
C GLU A 25 14.07 6.08 -12.09
N ASP A 26 15.27 6.22 -12.63
CA ASP A 26 16.02 5.16 -13.29
C ASP A 26 16.53 4.05 -12.34
N TYR A 27 16.83 4.36 -11.06
CA TYR A 27 17.47 3.38 -10.17
C TYR A 27 16.55 2.23 -9.75
N ILE A 28 15.28 2.46 -9.47
CA ILE A 28 14.32 1.40 -9.14
C ILE A 28 13.94 0.65 -10.42
N VAL A 29 13.60 1.34 -11.48
CA VAL A 29 13.25 0.75 -12.79
C VAL A 29 14.42 -0.04 -13.38
N LYS A 30 15.62 0.50 -13.29
CA LYS A 30 16.86 -0.14 -13.76
C LYS A 30 17.19 -1.44 -13.01
N ASN A 31 16.80 -1.53 -11.74
CA ASN A 31 17.00 -2.70 -10.90
C ASN A 31 15.71 -3.53 -10.71
N GLN A 32 14.68 -3.30 -11.54
CA GLN A 32 13.40 -4.00 -11.43
C GLN A 32 13.54 -5.52 -11.47
N GLU A 33 14.41 -6.03 -12.30
CA GLU A 33 14.65 -7.47 -12.41
C GLU A 33 15.20 -8.07 -11.11
N ARG A 34 16.12 -7.38 -10.44
CA ARG A 34 16.65 -7.80 -9.15
C ARG A 34 15.59 -7.78 -8.05
N ILE A 35 14.75 -6.74 -8.05
CA ILE A 35 13.66 -6.60 -7.08
C ILE A 35 12.60 -7.68 -7.30
N VAL A 36 12.21 -7.91 -8.55
CA VAL A 36 11.29 -9.00 -8.93
C VAL A 36 11.85 -10.36 -8.52
N ASN A 37 13.10 -10.64 -8.85
CA ASN A 37 13.76 -11.92 -8.50
C ASN A 37 13.85 -12.12 -6.98
N TYR A 38 14.09 -11.06 -6.21
CA TYR A 38 14.11 -11.14 -4.76
C TYR A 38 12.76 -11.61 -4.21
N LEU A 39 11.67 -11.01 -4.63
CA LEU A 39 10.32 -11.42 -4.21
C LEU A 39 9.97 -12.81 -4.73
N GLN A 40 10.25 -13.09 -5.98
CA GLN A 40 9.98 -14.38 -6.61
C GLN A 40 10.69 -15.52 -5.88
N ASN A 41 11.95 -15.34 -5.50
CA ASN A 41 12.72 -16.33 -4.76
C ASN A 41 12.13 -16.60 -3.37
N ILE A 42 11.64 -15.60 -2.68
CA ILE A 42 10.96 -15.77 -1.40
C ILE A 42 9.68 -16.59 -1.58
N VAL A 43 8.87 -16.28 -2.56
CA VAL A 43 7.59 -16.97 -2.81
C VAL A 43 7.82 -18.41 -3.29
N VAL A 44 8.84 -18.66 -4.11
CA VAL A 44 9.28 -20.01 -4.46
C VAL A 44 9.66 -20.82 -3.20
N ALA A 45 10.42 -20.22 -2.30
CA ALA A 45 10.79 -20.84 -1.03
C ALA A 45 9.60 -21.11 -0.10
N MET A 46 8.51 -20.36 -0.27
CA MET A 46 7.25 -20.60 0.44
C MET A 46 6.44 -21.80 -0.12
N GLY A 47 6.87 -22.39 -1.23
CA GLY A 47 6.22 -23.56 -1.83
C GLY A 47 5.47 -23.29 -3.13
N TYR A 48 5.77 -22.19 -3.82
CA TYR A 48 5.13 -21.81 -5.09
C TYR A 48 6.13 -21.79 -6.25
N PRO A 49 6.52 -22.93 -6.81
CA PRO A 49 7.56 -23.01 -7.84
C PRO A 49 7.16 -22.38 -9.18
N ASP A 50 5.86 -22.25 -9.45
CA ASP A 50 5.28 -21.67 -10.67
C ASP A 50 5.07 -20.17 -10.62
N VAL A 51 5.41 -19.52 -9.49
CA VAL A 51 5.13 -18.10 -9.28
C VAL A 51 5.79 -17.21 -10.32
N THR A 52 5.06 -16.22 -10.76
CA THR A 52 5.56 -15.08 -11.55
C THR A 52 5.24 -13.78 -10.84
N VAL A 53 6.07 -12.77 -11.05
CA VAL A 53 5.90 -11.44 -10.46
C VAL A 53 5.98 -10.40 -11.56
N ASP A 54 4.92 -9.63 -11.73
CA ASP A 54 4.88 -8.51 -12.66
C ASP A 54 5.26 -7.20 -11.96
N PHE A 55 6.08 -6.40 -12.64
CA PHE A 55 6.45 -5.06 -12.20
C PHE A 55 5.66 -4.01 -12.95
N ARG A 56 5.04 -3.08 -12.22
CA ARG A 56 4.29 -1.96 -12.78
C ARG A 56 4.72 -0.64 -12.16
N GLU A 57 4.88 0.37 -12.98
CA GLU A 57 5.06 1.75 -12.54
C GLU A 57 3.69 2.44 -12.41
N ASP A 58 3.41 3.02 -11.24
CA ASP A 58 2.13 3.69 -10.96
C ASP A 58 2.25 5.23 -10.99
N GLY A 59 3.44 5.75 -11.27
CA GLY A 59 3.75 7.17 -11.22
C GLY A 59 4.13 7.68 -9.82
N ASN A 60 4.69 8.89 -9.73
CA ASN A 60 5.11 9.53 -8.48
C ASN A 60 6.05 8.67 -7.63
N ARG A 61 6.92 7.87 -8.27
CA ARG A 61 7.82 6.90 -7.63
C ARG A 61 7.10 5.82 -6.81
N HIS A 62 5.89 5.49 -7.21
CA HIS A 62 5.13 4.34 -6.72
C HIS A 62 5.17 3.22 -7.74
N PHE A 63 5.37 2.01 -7.26
CA PHE A 63 5.48 0.78 -8.06
C PHE A 63 4.61 -0.30 -7.45
N THR A 64 4.20 -1.25 -8.26
CA THR A 64 3.46 -2.44 -7.80
C THR A 64 4.13 -3.69 -8.32
N LEU A 65 4.38 -4.63 -7.42
CA LEU A 65 4.73 -6.01 -7.74
C LEU A 65 3.50 -6.88 -7.55
N ASN A 66 3.01 -7.47 -8.63
CA ASN A 66 1.86 -8.36 -8.61
C ASN A 66 2.30 -9.82 -8.68
N ILE A 67 1.99 -10.58 -7.64
CA ILE A 67 2.30 -12.01 -7.54
C ILE A 67 1.21 -12.80 -8.24
N LYS A 68 1.61 -13.69 -9.15
CA LYS A 68 0.72 -14.59 -9.90
C LYS A 68 1.14 -16.04 -9.75
N THR A 69 0.19 -16.89 -9.48
CA THR A 69 0.35 -18.35 -9.41
C THR A 69 -0.98 -19.02 -9.73
N GLU A 70 -0.95 -20.24 -10.24
CA GLU A 70 -2.13 -21.08 -10.44
C GLU A 70 -2.54 -21.80 -9.15
N GLU A 71 -1.67 -21.81 -8.14
CA GLU A 71 -1.91 -22.46 -6.85
C GLU A 71 -2.76 -21.58 -5.92
N ASN A 72 -3.23 -22.17 -4.82
CA ASN A 72 -3.97 -21.43 -3.79
C ASN A 72 -3.09 -20.38 -3.11
N THR A 73 -3.51 -19.12 -3.16
CA THR A 73 -2.74 -17.96 -2.70
C THR A 73 -2.90 -17.65 -1.20
N SER A 74 -3.64 -18.42 -0.46
CA SER A 74 -3.94 -18.13 0.94
C SER A 74 -2.72 -17.97 1.85
N LEU A 75 -1.64 -18.74 1.59
CA LEU A 75 -0.38 -18.62 2.33
C LEU A 75 0.42 -17.37 1.93
N ILE A 76 0.33 -16.95 0.67
CA ILE A 76 0.98 -15.72 0.17
C ILE A 76 0.32 -14.48 0.76
N ILE A 77 -1.00 -14.49 0.85
CA ILE A 77 -1.79 -13.37 1.39
C ILE A 77 -1.74 -13.38 2.92
N GLY A 78 -1.98 -14.53 3.51
CA GLY A 78 -2.11 -14.69 4.96
C GLY A 78 -3.41 -14.12 5.50
N LYS A 79 -3.65 -14.35 6.79
CA LYS A 79 -4.85 -13.82 7.47
C LYS A 79 -4.87 -12.29 7.41
N ARG A 80 -5.92 -11.72 6.81
CA ARG A 80 -6.09 -10.26 6.61
C ARG A 80 -4.91 -9.59 5.88
N GLY A 81 -4.21 -10.33 5.01
CA GLY A 81 -3.08 -9.82 4.25
C GLY A 81 -1.80 -9.64 5.04
N ILE A 82 -1.65 -10.24 6.21
CA ILE A 82 -0.46 -10.07 7.07
C ILE A 82 0.83 -10.55 6.39
N THR A 83 0.79 -11.67 5.70
CA THR A 83 1.95 -12.19 4.98
C THR A 83 2.30 -11.30 3.80
N LEU A 84 1.28 -10.85 3.06
CA LEU A 84 1.46 -9.92 1.94
C LEU A 84 2.08 -8.58 2.40
N ASN A 85 1.66 -8.05 3.54
CA ASN A 85 2.25 -6.87 4.14
C ASN A 85 3.71 -7.08 4.54
N SER A 86 4.05 -8.26 5.05
CA SER A 86 5.43 -8.62 5.40
C SER A 86 6.32 -8.74 4.17
N LEU A 87 5.82 -9.32 3.09
CA LEU A 87 6.51 -9.38 1.80
C LEU A 87 6.76 -7.97 1.24
N GLN A 88 5.79 -7.09 1.35
CA GLN A 88 5.92 -5.70 0.94
C GLN A 88 7.01 -4.97 1.75
N PHE A 89 7.05 -5.16 3.05
CA PHE A 89 8.08 -4.61 3.91
C PHE A 89 9.49 -5.09 3.51
N LEU A 90 9.66 -6.38 3.27
CA LEU A 90 10.93 -6.96 2.84
C LEU A 90 11.38 -6.42 1.48
N VAL A 91 10.49 -6.31 0.51
CA VAL A 91 10.77 -5.76 -0.82
C VAL A 91 11.22 -4.30 -0.74
N ASN A 92 10.52 -3.47 0.04
CA ASN A 92 10.90 -2.07 0.22
C ASN A 92 12.27 -1.94 0.90
N ASN A 93 12.56 -2.75 1.91
CA ASN A 93 13.87 -2.77 2.54
C ASN A 93 14.98 -3.20 1.59
N TYR A 94 14.74 -4.23 0.80
CA TYR A 94 15.69 -4.67 -0.22
C TYR A 94 15.96 -3.59 -1.27
N ALA A 95 14.91 -2.92 -1.74
CA ALA A 95 15.02 -1.88 -2.77
C ALA A 95 15.72 -0.60 -2.28
N LYS A 96 15.80 -0.36 -0.99
CA LYS A 96 16.52 0.80 -0.41
C LYS A 96 18.00 0.85 -0.80
N LYS A 97 18.62 -0.28 -1.07
CA LYS A 97 20.02 -0.30 -1.54
C LYS A 97 20.23 0.28 -2.93
N PHE A 98 19.15 0.40 -3.73
CA PHE A 98 19.19 0.93 -5.09
C PHE A 98 18.84 2.43 -5.17
N SER A 99 18.16 2.98 -4.18
CA SER A 99 17.76 4.38 -4.18
C SER A 99 17.76 4.96 -2.76
N SER A 100 18.38 6.13 -2.60
CA SER A 100 18.33 6.93 -1.37
C SER A 100 17.14 7.90 -1.33
N HIS A 101 16.40 8.02 -2.42
CA HIS A 101 15.24 8.89 -2.53
C HIS A 101 13.95 8.13 -2.19
N TYR A 102 12.90 8.88 -1.87
CA TYR A 102 11.59 8.31 -1.61
C TYR A 102 11.11 7.47 -2.80
N PHE A 103 10.63 6.28 -2.49
CA PHE A 103 9.86 5.41 -3.37
C PHE A 103 8.92 4.56 -2.51
N ARG A 104 7.91 3.99 -3.13
CA ARG A 104 7.01 3.03 -2.50
C ARG A 104 6.72 1.89 -3.47
N ILE A 105 6.95 0.67 -3.01
CA ILE A 105 6.62 -0.54 -3.74
C ILE A 105 5.48 -1.24 -2.99
N GLU A 106 4.33 -1.37 -3.63
CA GLU A 106 3.23 -2.18 -3.16
C GLU A 106 3.39 -3.60 -3.67
N VAL A 107 3.16 -4.58 -2.81
CA VAL A 107 3.10 -5.99 -3.18
C VAL A 107 1.66 -6.46 -3.07
N ASP A 108 1.12 -7.01 -4.15
CA ASP A 108 -0.25 -7.48 -4.23
C ASP A 108 -0.34 -8.88 -4.83
N CYS A 109 -1.45 -9.56 -4.62
CA CYS A 109 -1.75 -10.89 -5.13
C CYS A 109 -3.26 -11.03 -5.27
N ASP A 110 -3.73 -11.47 -6.44
CA ASP A 110 -5.16 -11.72 -6.74
C ASP A 110 -6.08 -10.51 -6.45
N ASP A 111 -5.61 -9.29 -6.69
CA ASP A 111 -6.33 -8.06 -6.37
C ASP A 111 -6.81 -7.99 -4.91
N TYR A 112 -6.07 -8.63 -4.01
CA TYR A 112 -6.44 -8.73 -2.61
C TYR A 112 -6.68 -7.38 -1.96
N ARG A 113 -5.82 -6.40 -2.22
CA ARG A 113 -5.89 -5.10 -1.55
C ARG A 113 -7.16 -4.34 -1.90
N GLU A 114 -7.56 -4.30 -3.16
CA GLU A 114 -8.80 -3.68 -3.59
C GLU A 114 -10.03 -4.43 -3.07
N ASN A 115 -10.02 -5.75 -3.13
CA ASN A 115 -11.10 -6.59 -2.61
C ASN A 115 -11.23 -6.48 -1.09
N ARG A 116 -10.11 -6.42 -0.38
CA ARG A 116 -10.10 -6.21 1.08
C ARG A 116 -10.67 -4.84 1.45
N LYS A 117 -10.31 -3.80 0.71
CA LYS A 117 -10.86 -2.46 0.90
C LYS A 117 -12.38 -2.45 0.78
N LYS A 118 -12.93 -3.07 -0.25
CA LYS A 118 -14.39 -3.21 -0.44
C LYS A 118 -15.05 -3.96 0.71
N THR A 119 -14.46 -5.07 1.13
CA THR A 119 -14.94 -5.85 2.28
C THR A 119 -14.97 -5.03 3.57
N LEU A 120 -13.93 -4.24 3.83
CA LEU A 120 -13.87 -3.36 5.01
C LEU A 120 -14.90 -2.22 4.94
N GLU A 121 -15.12 -1.65 3.77
CA GLU A 121 -16.15 -0.62 3.56
C GLU A 121 -17.57 -1.19 3.81
N GLU A 122 -17.87 -2.38 3.30
CA GLU A 122 -19.13 -3.08 3.57
C GLU A 122 -19.31 -3.43 5.04
N LEU A 123 -18.25 -3.94 5.67
CA LEU A 123 -18.22 -4.23 7.10
C LEU A 123 -18.52 -2.98 7.93
N ALA A 124 -17.92 -1.85 7.59
CA ALA A 124 -18.14 -0.57 8.26
C ALA A 124 -19.62 -0.16 8.24
N LEU A 125 -20.24 -0.22 7.07
CA LEU A 125 -21.67 0.10 6.91
C LEU A 125 -22.57 -0.86 7.68
N ASN A 126 -22.28 -2.16 7.63
CA ASN A 126 -23.06 -3.18 8.35
C ASN A 126 -22.95 -3.01 9.87
N LEU A 127 -21.76 -2.71 10.38
CA LEU A 127 -21.55 -2.49 11.82
C LEU A 127 -22.16 -1.18 12.30
N ALA A 128 -22.17 -0.13 11.48
CA ALA A 128 -22.89 1.10 11.81
C ALA A 128 -24.40 0.85 11.94
N LYS A 129 -24.99 0.09 11.01
CA LYS A 129 -26.41 -0.35 11.11
C LYS A 129 -26.67 -1.20 12.35
N LYS A 130 -25.77 -2.11 12.67
CA LYS A 130 -25.86 -2.95 13.87
C LYS A 130 -25.80 -2.08 15.15
N SER A 131 -24.85 -1.16 15.26
CA SER A 131 -24.74 -0.22 16.39
C SER A 131 -26.04 0.57 16.60
N LYS A 132 -26.61 1.09 15.53
CA LYS A 132 -27.89 1.80 15.56
C LYS A 132 -29.02 0.92 16.06
N LYS A 133 -29.11 -0.31 15.55
CA LYS A 133 -30.15 -1.28 15.93
C LYS A 133 -30.10 -1.67 17.39
N ILE A 134 -28.92 -1.93 17.93
CA ILE A 134 -28.74 -2.36 19.33
C ILE A 134 -28.62 -1.19 20.32
N GLY A 135 -28.47 0.03 19.82
CA GLY A 135 -28.31 1.24 20.64
C GLY A 135 -27.02 1.29 21.47
N LYS A 136 -25.97 0.57 21.03
CA LYS A 136 -24.67 0.46 21.71
C LYS A 136 -23.52 0.57 20.74
N PRO A 137 -22.32 1.02 21.19
CA PRO A 137 -21.11 0.95 20.40
C PRO A 137 -20.77 -0.50 20.02
N VAL A 138 -20.16 -0.66 18.83
CA VAL A 138 -19.63 -1.93 18.35
C VAL A 138 -18.11 -1.84 18.27
N GLU A 139 -17.44 -2.75 18.93
CA GLU A 139 -15.98 -2.90 18.86
C GLU A 139 -15.58 -3.86 17.73
N LEU A 140 -14.56 -3.46 16.97
CA LEU A 140 -13.99 -4.30 15.91
C LEU A 140 -12.77 -5.05 16.45
N GLU A 141 -12.31 -6.05 15.70
CA GLU A 141 -11.03 -6.70 15.97
C GLU A 141 -9.87 -5.73 15.73
N PRO A 142 -8.72 -5.93 16.39
CA PRO A 142 -7.50 -5.18 16.08
C PRO A 142 -7.15 -5.24 14.61
N MET A 143 -6.75 -4.11 14.04
CA MET A 143 -6.35 -4.01 12.64
C MET A 143 -5.32 -2.90 12.45
N THR A 144 -4.64 -2.93 11.30
CA THR A 144 -3.62 -1.94 10.97
C THR A 144 -4.20 -0.52 10.86
N SER A 145 -3.35 0.48 10.99
CA SER A 145 -3.76 1.88 10.84
C SER A 145 -4.36 2.17 9.47
N ILE A 146 -3.88 1.51 8.42
CA ILE A 146 -4.41 1.64 7.05
C ILE A 146 -5.83 1.08 6.98
N GLU A 147 -6.09 -0.09 7.54
CA GLU A 147 -7.43 -0.67 7.58
C GLU A 147 -8.40 0.15 8.43
N ARG A 148 -7.96 0.62 9.60
CA ARG A 148 -8.77 1.52 10.44
C ARG A 148 -9.15 2.80 9.70
N LYS A 149 -8.22 3.36 8.91
CA LYS A 149 -8.48 4.54 8.08
C LYS A 149 -9.51 4.26 6.98
N ILE A 150 -9.47 3.11 6.35
CA ILE A 150 -10.46 2.70 5.34
C ILE A 150 -11.87 2.70 5.95
N ILE A 151 -12.04 2.09 7.12
CA ILE A 151 -13.32 2.03 7.82
C ILE A 151 -13.78 3.42 8.25
N HIS A 152 -12.89 4.20 8.84
CA HIS A 152 -13.20 5.59 9.24
C HIS A 152 -13.66 6.43 8.04
N ASN A 153 -12.95 6.36 6.92
CA ASN A 153 -13.30 7.09 5.71
C ASN A 153 -14.64 6.65 5.11
N ALA A 154 -14.95 5.35 5.16
CA ALA A 154 -16.23 4.82 4.69
C ALA A 154 -17.43 5.35 5.48
N LEU A 155 -17.23 5.72 6.74
CA LEU A 155 -18.26 6.23 7.64
C LEU A 155 -18.25 7.76 7.76
N THR A 156 -17.23 8.42 7.24
CA THR A 156 -17.14 9.88 7.24
C THR A 156 -18.28 10.49 6.42
N GLY A 157 -18.96 11.46 7.00
CA GLY A 157 -20.10 12.13 6.36
C GLY A 157 -21.45 11.42 6.52
N ILE A 158 -21.48 10.25 7.13
CA ILE A 158 -22.73 9.59 7.49
C ILE A 158 -23.24 10.22 8.79
N LYS A 159 -24.46 10.74 8.74
CA LYS A 159 -25.07 11.44 9.85
C LYS A 159 -25.26 10.50 11.07
N ASN A 160 -24.90 10.98 12.24
CA ASN A 160 -25.04 10.27 13.51
C ASN A 160 -24.20 9.00 13.64
N VAL A 161 -23.10 8.88 12.88
CA VAL A 161 -22.14 7.79 12.99
C VAL A 161 -20.78 8.37 13.39
N GLU A 162 -20.20 7.84 14.43
CA GLU A 162 -18.89 8.21 14.97
C GLU A 162 -17.97 6.99 15.00
N THR A 163 -16.68 7.22 14.77
CA THR A 163 -15.62 6.21 14.87
C THR A 163 -14.53 6.71 15.78
N GLU A 164 -14.03 5.83 16.62
CA GLU A 164 -12.93 6.12 17.55
C GLU A 164 -11.94 4.96 17.57
N SER A 165 -10.64 5.26 17.43
CA SER A 165 -9.58 4.27 17.62
C SER A 165 -9.22 4.17 19.09
N ARG A 166 -9.15 2.95 19.61
CA ARG A 166 -8.78 2.63 21.00
C ARG A 166 -7.69 1.58 21.06
N GLY A 167 -7.03 1.47 22.21
CA GLY A 167 -5.95 0.52 22.45
C GLY A 167 -4.60 1.01 21.92
N GLU A 168 -3.61 0.17 22.04
CA GLU A 168 -2.22 0.44 21.62
C GLU A 168 -1.78 -0.54 20.53
N GLU A 169 -0.91 -0.06 19.62
CA GLU A 169 -0.34 -0.95 18.58
C GLU A 169 0.47 -2.09 19.24
N PRO A 170 0.43 -3.30 18.72
CA PRO A 170 -0.24 -3.74 17.48
C PRO A 170 -1.69 -4.18 17.65
N HIS A 171 -2.31 -3.98 18.80
CA HIS A 171 -3.66 -4.43 19.15
C HIS A 171 -4.73 -3.32 19.09
N ARG A 172 -4.41 -2.21 18.45
CA ARG A 172 -5.31 -1.07 18.32
C ARG A 172 -6.50 -1.39 17.40
N TYR A 173 -7.69 -0.96 17.80
CA TYR A 173 -8.96 -1.28 17.15
C TYR A 173 -9.87 -0.07 17.02
N LEU A 174 -10.93 -0.20 16.24
CA LEU A 174 -11.98 0.80 16.08
C LEU A 174 -13.23 0.46 16.88
N VAL A 175 -13.89 1.50 17.34
CA VAL A 175 -15.25 1.45 17.91
C VAL A 175 -16.17 2.30 17.03
N ILE A 176 -17.28 1.73 16.60
CA ILE A 176 -18.30 2.40 15.79
C ILE A 176 -19.53 2.65 16.66
N THR A 177 -19.96 3.90 16.76
CA THR A 177 -21.18 4.32 17.46
C THR A 177 -22.11 4.98 16.48
N ALA A 178 -23.33 4.47 16.36
CA ALA A 178 -24.42 5.08 15.58
C ALA A 178 -25.62 5.37 16.47
N LYS A 179 -26.19 6.59 16.32
CA LYS A 179 -27.36 7.07 17.06
C LYS A 179 -28.60 7.13 16.18
#